data_d7ed40f2550a215bcbbd12ab396b6028
#
_entry.id   d7ed40f2550a215bcbbd12ab396b6028
#
_cell.length_a   1.000
_cell.length_b   1.000
_cell.length_c   1.000
_cell.angle_alpha   90.00
_cell.angle_beta   90.00
_cell.angle_gamma   90.00
#
_symmetry.space_group_name_H-M   'P 1'
#
loop_
_entity.id
_entity.type
_entity.pdbx_description
1 polymer ?
#
loop_
_entity_poly.entity_id
_entity_poly.type
_entity_poly.pdbx_seq_one_letter_code
_entity_poly.pdbx_strand_id
1 'polypeptide(L)'
;MVEDGAMTDEKIFLFHIRGTEGVPEFLHPLTGTLEWVERLKTYPLAARYGAEPRIESINLFREELQGILQKAIRHWVADRWFPQRFVLAASAFLLAYFFFSYVIRDPIPVIDELVLSFLAGTLTFRGLAKRFYAREEVTILRKELQEKIDHLGFEASTLVRNVENLLDELEGTSFAGLVDRYRRGEKLALHPEDFEEARGLLFALECRFSAKERKKFLKELERGKVVTKRRGDPRKAAFLFLYHLLRRSLS
;
A
#
# COMPACT_ATOMS: atom_id res chain seq x y z
N MET A 1 -6.11 -20.01 -7.40
CA MET A 1 -5.49 -19.68 -8.69
C MET A 1 -6.08 -18.35 -9.09
N VAL A 2 -5.41 -17.25 -8.75
CA VAL A 2 -5.76 -15.90 -9.17
C VAL A 2 -5.08 -15.76 -10.51
N GLU A 3 -5.86 -15.63 -11.59
CA GLU A 3 -5.34 -15.27 -12.89
C GLU A 3 -4.56 -13.96 -12.73
N ASP A 4 -3.26 -14.04 -12.93
CA ASP A 4 -2.39 -12.89 -13.20
C ASP A 4 -2.88 -12.23 -14.49
N GLY A 5 -3.88 -11.37 -14.34
CA GLY A 5 -4.23 -10.42 -15.39
C GLY A 5 -2.98 -9.60 -15.67
N ALA A 6 -2.34 -9.90 -16.79
CA ALA A 6 -1.16 -9.21 -17.27
C ALA A 6 -1.37 -7.69 -17.21
N MET A 7 -0.92 -7.09 -16.12
CA MET A 7 -0.75 -5.65 -16.01
C MET A 7 0.49 -5.28 -16.83
N THR A 8 0.26 -4.93 -18.07
CA THR A 8 1.22 -4.18 -18.88
C THR A 8 1.24 -2.74 -18.36
N ASP A 9 1.67 -2.55 -17.11
CA ASP A 9 1.79 -1.21 -16.55
C ASP A 9 3.18 -0.68 -16.85
N GLU A 10 3.27 0.10 -17.90
CA GLU A 10 4.44 0.94 -18.16
C GLU A 10 4.63 2.04 -17.10
N LYS A 11 3.61 2.33 -16.28
CA LYS A 11 3.62 3.41 -15.28
C LYS A 11 2.83 3.04 -14.01
N ILE A 12 3.31 3.54 -12.87
CA ILE A 12 2.59 3.46 -11.59
C ILE A 12 1.84 4.78 -11.39
N PHE A 13 0.51 4.72 -11.47
CA PHE A 13 -0.34 5.90 -11.28
C PHE A 13 -0.59 6.18 -9.80
N LEU A 14 -0.51 7.46 -9.46
CA LEU A 14 -0.77 8.02 -8.15
C LEU A 14 -1.80 9.15 -8.32
N PHE A 15 -2.81 9.20 -7.46
CA PHE A 15 -3.91 10.14 -7.63
C PHE A 15 -4.06 11.04 -6.41
N HIS A 16 -4.09 12.34 -6.67
CA HIS A 16 -4.51 13.35 -5.72
C HIS A 16 -5.98 13.66 -6.00
N ILE A 17 -6.86 13.31 -5.07
CA ILE A 17 -8.31 13.53 -5.18
C ILE A 17 -8.70 14.63 -4.19
N ARG A 18 -9.53 15.56 -4.63
CA ARG A 18 -10.12 16.57 -3.75
C ARG A 18 -11.01 15.86 -2.72
N GLY A 19 -10.66 15.99 -1.45
CA GLY A 19 -11.42 15.39 -0.37
C GLY A 19 -12.51 16.32 0.17
N THR A 20 -13.32 15.78 1.06
CA THR A 20 -14.37 16.51 1.77
C THR A 20 -13.74 17.56 2.68
N GLU A 21 -14.36 18.75 2.78
CA GLU A 21 -13.89 19.86 3.63
C GLU A 21 -12.48 20.37 3.31
N GLY A 22 -11.99 20.13 2.09
CA GLY A 22 -10.68 20.60 1.62
C GLY A 22 -9.49 19.77 2.11
N VAL A 23 -9.72 18.66 2.79
CA VAL A 23 -8.68 17.70 3.13
C VAL A 23 -8.41 16.82 1.90
N PRO A 24 -7.17 16.81 1.33
CA PRO A 24 -6.87 16.00 0.16
C PRO A 24 -6.93 14.51 0.49
N GLU A 25 -7.35 13.71 -0.47
CA GLU A 25 -7.27 12.26 -0.40
C GLU A 25 -6.29 11.73 -1.43
N PHE A 26 -5.45 10.81 -1.00
CA PHE A 26 -4.45 10.21 -1.87
C PHE A 26 -4.85 8.77 -2.18
N LEU A 27 -4.86 8.44 -3.48
CA LEU A 27 -5.08 7.08 -3.94
C LEU A 27 -3.82 6.60 -4.65
N HIS A 28 -3.26 5.54 -4.14
CA HIS A 28 -2.08 4.91 -4.72
C HIS A 28 -2.09 3.40 -4.44
N PRO A 29 -1.49 2.59 -5.31
CA PRO A 29 -1.41 1.17 -5.10
C PRO A 29 -0.29 0.78 -4.12
N LEU A 30 0.58 1.73 -3.75
CA LEU A 30 1.76 1.46 -2.93
C LEU A 30 1.37 0.97 -1.54
N THR A 31 1.81 -0.22 -1.21
CA THR A 31 1.73 -0.80 0.13
C THR A 31 3.15 -0.97 0.66
N GLY A 32 3.38 -0.92 1.96
CA GLY A 32 4.73 -1.05 2.54
C GLY A 32 5.32 -2.47 2.40
N THR A 33 5.04 -3.20 1.31
CA THR A 33 5.50 -4.57 1.05
C THR A 33 6.77 -4.58 0.19
N LEU A 34 7.50 -5.69 0.27
CA LEU A 34 8.72 -5.96 -0.48
C LEU A 34 8.55 -5.75 -2.00
N GLU A 35 7.46 -6.22 -2.56
CA GLU A 35 7.17 -6.22 -3.99
C GLU A 35 7.23 -4.81 -4.59
N TRP A 36 6.83 -3.79 -3.82
CA TRP A 36 6.84 -2.41 -4.27
C TRP A 36 8.23 -1.82 -4.47
N VAL A 37 9.24 -2.31 -3.75
CA VAL A 37 10.64 -1.86 -3.96
C VAL A 37 11.11 -2.22 -5.36
N GLU A 38 10.83 -3.45 -5.82
CA GLU A 38 11.22 -3.90 -7.16
C GLU A 38 10.38 -3.20 -8.26
N ARG A 39 9.09 -3.00 -8.03
CA ARG A 39 8.24 -2.26 -8.97
C ARG A 39 8.67 -0.80 -9.11
N LEU A 40 8.98 -0.12 -8.00
CA LEU A 40 9.45 1.27 -8.02
C LEU A 40 10.81 1.44 -8.71
N LYS A 41 11.66 0.40 -8.72
CA LYS A 41 12.88 0.43 -9.53
C LYS A 41 12.59 0.38 -11.02
N THR A 42 11.65 -0.46 -11.43
CA THR A 42 11.41 -0.79 -12.84
C THR A 42 10.52 0.25 -13.51
N TYR A 43 9.45 0.71 -12.83
CA TYR A 43 8.42 1.53 -13.45
C TYR A 43 8.51 3.00 -13.01
N PRO A 44 8.25 3.96 -13.92
CA PRO A 44 8.12 5.36 -13.59
C PRO A 44 6.84 5.64 -12.81
N LEU A 45 6.87 6.68 -11.99
CA LEU A 45 5.71 7.18 -11.26
C LEU A 45 5.02 8.28 -12.09
N ALA A 46 3.70 8.26 -12.12
CA ALA A 46 2.88 9.28 -12.75
C ALA A 46 1.80 9.78 -11.76
N ALA A 47 1.92 11.02 -11.29
CA ALA A 47 0.92 11.60 -10.41
C ALA A 47 -0.11 12.40 -11.21
N ARG A 48 -1.38 12.20 -10.89
CA ARG A 48 -2.54 12.82 -11.54
C ARG A 48 -3.39 13.58 -10.54
N TYR A 49 -3.96 14.72 -10.97
CA TYR A 49 -4.92 15.48 -10.18
C TYR A 49 -6.07 16.00 -11.05
N GLY A 50 -7.24 16.17 -10.45
CA GLY A 50 -8.40 16.80 -11.12
C GLY A 50 -8.43 18.31 -10.94
N ALA A 51 -8.54 18.75 -9.69
CA ALA A 51 -8.41 20.15 -9.30
C ALA A 51 -6.97 20.43 -8.87
N GLU A 52 -6.42 21.59 -9.27
CA GLU A 52 -5.04 21.96 -8.94
C GLU A 52 -4.78 21.89 -7.43
N PRO A 53 -3.83 21.04 -6.99
CA PRO A 53 -3.56 20.86 -5.58
C PRO A 53 -2.77 22.04 -5.01
N ARG A 54 -3.00 22.36 -3.74
CA ARG A 54 -2.17 23.30 -3.00
C ARG A 54 -0.78 22.68 -2.78
N ILE A 55 0.24 23.53 -2.66
CA ILE A 55 1.63 23.09 -2.42
C ILE A 55 1.73 22.24 -1.14
N GLU A 56 1.00 22.62 -0.09
CA GLU A 56 0.96 21.85 1.16
C GLU A 56 0.42 20.44 0.94
N SER A 57 -0.59 20.28 0.09
CA SER A 57 -1.16 18.96 -0.25
C SER A 57 -0.16 18.08 -0.99
N ILE A 58 0.62 18.66 -1.89
CA ILE A 58 1.69 17.94 -2.61
C ILE A 58 2.76 17.46 -1.64
N ASN A 59 3.16 18.32 -0.71
CA ASN A 59 4.17 17.97 0.28
C ASN A 59 3.68 16.85 1.21
N LEU A 60 2.45 16.93 1.70
CA LEU A 60 1.84 15.84 2.48
C LEU A 60 1.81 14.52 1.72
N PHE A 61 1.50 14.57 0.43
CA PHE A 61 1.50 13.36 -0.40
C PHE A 61 2.90 12.77 -0.54
N ARG A 62 3.91 13.60 -0.78
CA ARG A 62 5.30 13.14 -0.83
C ARG A 62 5.76 12.54 0.50
N GLU A 63 5.42 13.15 1.63
CA GLU A 63 5.73 12.62 2.97
C GLU A 63 5.06 11.25 3.21
N GLU A 64 3.80 11.08 2.80
CA GLU A 64 3.10 9.80 2.87
C GLU A 64 3.82 8.72 2.05
N LEU A 65 4.16 9.03 0.79
CA LEU A 65 4.88 8.13 -0.10
C LEU A 65 6.26 7.76 0.45
N GLN A 66 7.00 8.73 0.99
CA GLN A 66 8.29 8.49 1.63
C GLN A 66 8.15 7.59 2.87
N GLY A 67 7.10 7.78 3.67
CA GLY A 67 6.78 6.91 4.81
C GLY A 67 6.51 5.46 4.40
N ILE A 68 5.76 5.26 3.32
CA ILE A 68 5.47 3.94 2.75
C ILE A 68 6.75 3.31 2.19
N LEU A 69 7.55 4.08 1.44
CA LEU A 69 8.82 3.64 0.89
C LEU A 69 9.77 3.16 1.99
N GLN A 70 9.90 3.90 3.09
CA GLN A 70 10.75 3.49 4.21
C GLN A 70 10.29 2.15 4.83
N LYS A 71 8.98 1.92 4.92
CA LYS A 71 8.43 0.63 5.39
C LYS A 71 8.76 -0.49 4.40
N ALA A 72 8.55 -0.26 3.10
CA ALA A 72 8.84 -1.22 2.06
C ALA A 72 10.33 -1.61 2.05
N ILE A 73 11.25 -0.63 2.14
CA ILE A 73 12.70 -0.89 2.21
C ILE A 73 13.06 -1.69 3.47
N ARG A 74 12.44 -1.41 4.62
CA ARG A 74 12.68 -2.19 5.85
C ARG A 74 12.28 -3.65 5.67
N HIS A 75 11.12 -3.92 5.05
CA HIS A 75 10.68 -5.28 4.76
C HIS A 75 11.60 -5.95 3.75
N TRP A 76 11.99 -5.23 2.69
CA TRP A 76 12.92 -5.74 1.68
C TRP A 76 14.28 -6.12 2.27
N VAL A 77 14.85 -5.29 3.14
CA VAL A 77 16.08 -5.61 3.87
C VAL A 77 15.89 -6.81 4.80
N ALA A 78 14.77 -6.84 5.53
CA ALA A 78 14.50 -7.90 6.47
C ALA A 78 14.40 -9.27 5.78
N ASP A 79 13.76 -9.33 4.62
CA ASP A 79 13.55 -10.56 3.86
C ASP A 79 14.83 -10.99 3.12
N ARG A 80 15.45 -10.08 2.37
CA ARG A 80 16.64 -10.37 1.55
C ARG A 80 17.80 -10.95 2.37
N TRP A 81 18.02 -10.44 3.56
CA TRP A 81 19.13 -10.90 4.43
C TRP A 81 18.66 -11.77 5.60
N PHE A 82 17.41 -12.22 5.59
CA PHE A 82 16.90 -13.11 6.64
C PHE A 82 17.75 -14.37 6.82
N PRO A 83 18.13 -15.13 5.76
CA PRO A 83 18.92 -16.35 5.91
C PRO A 83 20.27 -16.09 6.58
N GLN A 84 20.99 -15.05 6.14
CA GLN A 84 22.29 -14.69 6.70
C GLN A 84 22.17 -14.28 8.17
N ARG A 85 21.16 -13.45 8.51
CA ARG A 85 20.88 -13.05 9.88
C ARG A 85 20.55 -14.22 10.78
N PHE A 86 19.76 -15.14 10.26
CA PHE A 86 19.36 -16.35 10.98
C PHE A 86 20.56 -17.24 11.27
N VAL A 87 21.39 -17.54 10.27
CA VAL A 87 22.61 -18.36 10.45
C VAL A 87 23.55 -17.73 11.47
N LEU A 88 23.83 -16.44 11.37
CA LEU A 88 24.72 -15.74 12.32
C LEU A 88 24.14 -15.70 13.74
N ALA A 89 22.83 -15.51 13.88
CA ALA A 89 22.17 -15.53 15.18
C ALA A 89 22.15 -16.94 15.78
N ALA A 90 21.91 -17.97 14.97
CA ALA A 90 21.98 -19.38 15.40
C ALA A 90 23.39 -19.75 15.81
N SER A 91 24.42 -19.31 15.08
CA SER A 91 25.83 -19.50 15.47
C SER A 91 26.15 -18.83 16.80
N ALA A 92 25.69 -17.58 16.98
CA ALA A 92 25.88 -16.87 18.25
C ALA A 92 25.16 -17.58 19.42
N PHE A 93 23.96 -18.09 19.19
CA PHE A 93 23.24 -18.89 20.15
C PHE A 93 24.03 -20.15 20.54
N LEU A 94 24.51 -20.92 19.55
CA LEU A 94 25.27 -22.16 19.81
C LEU A 94 26.58 -21.89 20.54
N LEU A 95 27.33 -20.85 20.10
CA LEU A 95 28.56 -20.45 20.75
C LEU A 95 28.34 -20.05 22.22
N ALA A 96 27.29 -19.27 22.49
CA ALA A 96 26.92 -18.88 23.84
C ALA A 96 26.53 -20.13 24.68
N TYR A 97 25.73 -21.01 24.11
CA TYR A 97 25.30 -22.24 24.77
C TYR A 97 26.49 -23.14 25.16
N PHE A 98 27.40 -23.41 24.22
CA PHE A 98 28.62 -24.17 24.52
C PHE A 98 29.52 -23.47 25.55
N PHE A 99 29.64 -22.13 25.45
CA PHE A 99 30.41 -21.37 26.39
C PHE A 99 29.87 -21.50 27.83
N PHE A 100 28.58 -21.32 28.02
CA PHE A 100 27.97 -21.44 29.34
C PHE A 100 28.02 -22.87 29.84
N SER A 101 27.75 -23.86 28.98
CA SER A 101 27.75 -25.29 29.39
C SER A 101 29.14 -25.85 29.73
N TYR A 102 30.20 -25.42 29.01
CA TYR A 102 31.53 -25.96 29.19
C TYR A 102 32.46 -25.09 30.05
N VAL A 103 32.37 -23.80 29.99
CA VAL A 103 33.32 -22.87 30.64
C VAL A 103 32.84 -22.47 32.03
N ILE A 104 31.55 -22.24 32.21
CA ILE A 104 31.05 -21.73 33.49
C ILE A 104 30.75 -22.87 34.49
N ARG A 105 30.57 -24.11 34.04
CA ARG A 105 30.35 -25.30 34.87
C ARG A 105 29.56 -25.03 36.16
N ASP A 106 28.45 -24.34 36.03
CA ASP A 106 27.62 -23.95 37.16
C ASP A 106 26.65 -25.12 37.52
N PRO A 107 26.41 -25.41 38.79
CA PRO A 107 25.41 -26.42 39.22
C PRO A 107 23.95 -25.99 38.93
N ILE A 108 23.74 -24.86 38.27
CA ILE A 108 22.43 -24.31 37.94
C ILE A 108 21.80 -25.07 36.76
N PRO A 109 20.47 -25.27 36.76
CA PRO A 109 19.80 -26.07 35.73
C PRO A 109 19.97 -25.50 34.32
N VAL A 110 20.08 -26.38 33.33
CA VAL A 110 20.15 -26.16 31.86
C VAL A 110 19.28 -25.01 31.30
N ILE A 111 18.28 -24.59 32.05
CA ILE A 111 17.32 -23.54 31.67
C ILE A 111 18.00 -22.15 31.56
N ASP A 112 18.88 -21.80 32.50
CA ASP A 112 19.53 -20.49 32.55
C ASP A 112 20.53 -20.32 31.40
N GLU A 113 21.27 -21.38 31.06
CA GLU A 113 22.17 -21.41 29.90
C GLU A 113 21.41 -21.24 28.61
N LEU A 114 20.25 -21.89 28.50
CA LEU A 114 19.39 -21.78 27.31
C LEU A 114 18.79 -20.38 27.16
N VAL A 115 18.35 -19.74 28.26
CA VAL A 115 17.81 -18.40 28.26
C VAL A 115 18.88 -17.36 27.86
N LEU A 116 20.09 -17.47 28.45
CA LEU A 116 21.19 -16.54 28.10
C LEU A 116 21.64 -16.72 26.66
N SER A 117 21.70 -17.95 26.17
CA SER A 117 22.04 -18.26 24.79
C SER A 117 20.99 -17.73 23.81
N PHE A 118 19.71 -17.88 24.15
CA PHE A 118 18.61 -17.32 23.37
C PHE A 118 18.65 -15.80 23.34
N LEU A 119 18.99 -15.17 24.46
CA LEU A 119 19.18 -13.72 24.54
C LEU A 119 20.33 -13.26 23.62
N ALA A 120 21.48 -13.96 23.65
CA ALA A 120 22.62 -13.68 22.78
C ALA A 120 22.24 -13.79 21.29
N GLY A 121 21.56 -14.87 20.89
CA GLY A 121 21.05 -15.04 19.52
C GLY A 121 20.09 -13.94 19.10
N THR A 122 19.16 -13.57 19.98
CA THR A 122 18.17 -12.52 19.72
C THR A 122 18.83 -11.13 19.58
N LEU A 123 19.77 -10.80 20.44
CA LEU A 123 20.52 -9.53 20.37
C LEU A 123 21.35 -9.46 19.09
N THR A 124 22.00 -10.57 18.71
CA THR A 124 22.74 -10.69 17.44
C THR A 124 21.81 -10.48 16.26
N PHE A 125 20.65 -11.15 16.21
CA PHE A 125 19.69 -11.00 15.14
C PHE A 125 19.18 -9.57 14.98
N ARG A 126 18.88 -8.89 16.09
CA ARG A 126 18.44 -7.49 16.10
C ARG A 126 19.57 -6.53 15.73
N GLY A 127 20.78 -6.75 16.23
CA GLY A 127 21.96 -5.91 15.92
C GLY A 127 22.33 -5.99 14.45
N LEU A 128 22.29 -7.20 13.86
CA LEU A 128 22.52 -7.41 12.43
C LEU A 128 21.48 -6.69 11.56
N ALA A 129 20.23 -6.61 11.99
CA ALA A 129 19.21 -5.87 11.24
C ALA A 129 19.59 -4.41 11.01
N LYS A 130 20.13 -3.75 12.04
CA LYS A 130 20.60 -2.35 11.92
C LYS A 130 21.79 -2.24 10.97
N ARG A 131 22.75 -3.17 11.03
CA ARG A 131 23.91 -3.18 10.15
C ARG A 131 23.54 -3.39 8.68
N PHE A 132 22.63 -4.35 8.40
CA PHE A 132 22.16 -4.58 7.03
C PHE A 132 21.36 -3.41 6.47
N TYR A 133 20.57 -2.73 7.33
CA TYR A 133 19.84 -1.53 6.94
C TYR A 133 20.76 -0.33 6.63
N ALA A 134 21.95 -0.29 7.22
CA ALA A 134 22.95 0.76 7.00
C ALA A 134 23.94 0.44 5.86
N ARG A 135 23.75 -0.67 5.11
CA ARG A 135 24.62 -1.01 3.99
C ARG A 135 24.54 0.05 2.88
N GLU A 136 25.64 0.24 2.19
CA GLU A 136 25.75 1.18 1.09
C GLU A 136 24.72 0.93 0.00
N GLU A 137 24.55 -0.34 -0.41
CA GLU A 137 23.52 -0.75 -1.38
C GLU A 137 22.10 -0.29 -1.01
N VAL A 138 21.73 -0.42 0.28
CA VAL A 138 20.43 0.01 0.79
C VAL A 138 20.33 1.53 0.83
N THR A 139 21.42 2.20 1.12
CA THR A 139 21.48 3.67 1.18
C THR A 139 21.34 4.26 -0.22
N ILE A 140 22.03 3.69 -1.22
CA ILE A 140 21.92 4.08 -2.63
C ILE A 140 20.47 3.85 -3.11
N LEU A 141 19.96 2.64 -2.91
CA LEU A 141 18.58 2.31 -3.28
C LEU A 141 17.55 3.27 -2.67
N ARG A 142 17.71 3.56 -1.38
CA ARG A 142 16.82 4.52 -0.68
C ARG A 142 16.89 5.89 -1.34
N LYS A 143 18.09 6.38 -1.62
CA LYS A 143 18.30 7.68 -2.23
C LYS A 143 17.68 7.77 -3.62
N GLU A 144 17.91 6.78 -4.47
CA GLU A 144 17.32 6.70 -5.81
C GLU A 144 15.79 6.74 -5.78
N LEU A 145 15.18 5.94 -4.88
CA LEU A 145 13.72 5.89 -4.77
C LEU A 145 13.14 7.14 -4.12
N GLN A 146 13.86 7.78 -3.20
CA GLN A 146 13.48 9.08 -2.64
C GLN A 146 13.53 10.18 -3.71
N GLU A 147 14.58 10.23 -4.51
CA GLU A 147 14.69 11.17 -5.62
C GLU A 147 13.55 11.02 -6.64
N LYS A 148 13.13 9.78 -6.95
CA LYS A 148 11.95 9.56 -7.79
C LYS A 148 10.66 10.16 -7.20
N ILE A 149 10.48 10.12 -5.88
CA ILE A 149 9.32 10.71 -5.21
C ILE A 149 9.45 12.24 -5.14
N ASP A 150 10.63 12.75 -4.86
CA ASP A 150 10.87 14.19 -4.72
C ASP A 150 10.72 14.93 -6.06
N HIS A 151 11.12 14.28 -7.17
CA HIS A 151 10.95 14.79 -8.53
C HIS A 151 9.63 14.41 -9.18
N LEU A 152 8.67 13.83 -8.41
CA LEU A 152 7.37 13.46 -8.94
C LEU A 152 6.63 14.69 -9.46
N GLY A 153 6.41 14.73 -10.78
CA GLY A 153 5.59 15.72 -11.45
C GLY A 153 4.10 15.40 -11.30
N PHE A 154 3.30 16.42 -11.01
CA PHE A 154 1.85 16.32 -10.96
C PHE A 154 1.25 16.88 -12.24
N GLU A 155 0.45 16.08 -12.94
CA GLU A 155 -0.18 16.47 -14.20
C GLU A 155 -1.71 16.50 -14.05
N ALA A 156 -2.33 17.49 -14.68
CA ALA A 156 -3.79 17.60 -14.70
C ALA A 156 -4.40 16.45 -15.52
N SER A 157 -5.48 15.86 -15.00
CA SER A 157 -6.21 14.79 -15.66
C SER A 157 -7.70 15.14 -15.75
N THR A 158 -8.27 15.02 -16.94
CA THR A 158 -9.71 15.15 -17.17
C THR A 158 -10.48 14.01 -16.53
N LEU A 159 -9.93 12.79 -16.57
CA LEU A 159 -10.51 11.63 -15.89
C LEU A 159 -10.63 11.87 -14.39
N VAL A 160 -9.54 12.31 -13.74
CA VAL A 160 -9.56 12.56 -12.28
C VAL A 160 -10.54 13.66 -11.92
N ARG A 161 -10.62 14.74 -12.73
CA ARG A 161 -11.62 15.80 -12.53
C ARG A 161 -13.05 15.28 -12.63
N ASN A 162 -13.33 14.44 -13.61
CA ASN A 162 -14.65 13.81 -13.76
C ASN A 162 -14.97 12.88 -12.58
N VAL A 163 -13.97 12.16 -12.09
CA VAL A 163 -14.08 11.31 -10.91
C VAL A 163 -14.34 12.13 -9.65
N GLU A 164 -13.67 13.25 -9.45
CA GLU A 164 -13.91 14.16 -8.32
C GLU A 164 -15.36 14.68 -8.32
N ASN A 165 -15.85 15.14 -9.45
CA ASN A 165 -17.22 15.62 -9.60
C ASN A 165 -18.24 14.48 -9.33
N LEU A 166 -17.96 13.28 -9.83
CA LEU A 166 -18.78 12.10 -9.58
C LEU A 166 -18.77 11.71 -8.10
N LEU A 167 -17.63 11.77 -7.42
CA LEU A 167 -17.53 11.48 -5.99
C LEU A 167 -18.38 12.47 -5.17
N ASP A 168 -18.31 13.76 -5.48
CA ASP A 168 -19.12 14.79 -4.81
C ASP A 168 -20.63 14.54 -5.00
N GLU A 169 -21.05 14.11 -6.20
CA GLU A 169 -22.42 13.70 -6.49
C GLU A 169 -22.84 12.44 -5.71
N LEU A 170 -21.97 11.43 -5.70
CA LEU A 170 -22.24 10.15 -5.01
C LEU A 170 -22.33 10.31 -3.49
N GLU A 171 -21.56 11.22 -2.89
CA GLU A 171 -21.64 11.53 -1.46
C GLU A 171 -22.99 12.14 -1.06
N GLY A 172 -23.53 12.99 -1.92
CA GLY A 172 -24.88 13.56 -1.75
C GLY A 172 -26.00 12.57 -2.03
N THR A 173 -25.68 11.42 -2.64
CA THR A 173 -26.69 10.44 -3.07
C THR A 173 -27.05 9.49 -1.91
N SER A 174 -28.34 9.29 -1.67
CA SER A 174 -28.79 8.28 -0.71
C SER A 174 -28.40 6.87 -1.15
N PHE A 175 -28.31 5.93 -0.19
CA PHE A 175 -28.01 4.52 -0.55
C PHE A 175 -29.03 3.93 -1.52
N ALA A 176 -30.32 4.29 -1.39
CA ALA A 176 -31.34 3.87 -2.35
C ALA A 176 -31.05 4.40 -3.77
N GLY A 177 -30.59 5.66 -3.88
CA GLY A 177 -30.14 6.22 -5.15
C GLY A 177 -28.94 5.48 -5.75
N LEU A 178 -27.96 5.07 -4.95
CA LEU A 178 -26.83 4.24 -5.41
C LEU A 178 -27.31 2.88 -5.93
N VAL A 179 -28.27 2.25 -5.24
CA VAL A 179 -28.88 0.99 -5.69
C VAL A 179 -29.58 1.15 -7.04
N ASP A 180 -30.31 2.23 -7.22
CA ASP A 180 -31.02 2.49 -8.48
C ASP A 180 -30.05 2.78 -9.64
N ARG A 181 -28.98 3.52 -9.39
CA ARG A 181 -27.89 3.73 -10.36
C ARG A 181 -27.22 2.40 -10.74
N TYR A 182 -26.93 1.56 -9.74
CA TYR A 182 -26.34 0.24 -9.96
C TYR A 182 -27.23 -0.65 -10.82
N ARG A 183 -28.55 -0.69 -10.53
CA ARG A 183 -29.55 -1.49 -11.26
C ARG A 183 -29.74 -1.02 -12.70
N ARG A 184 -29.64 0.28 -12.95
CA ARG A 184 -29.68 0.85 -14.31
C ARG A 184 -28.45 0.48 -15.14
N GLY A 185 -27.48 -0.17 -14.56
CA GLY A 185 -26.28 -0.58 -15.28
C GLY A 185 -25.36 0.58 -15.63
N GLU A 186 -25.37 1.65 -14.82
CA GLU A 186 -24.55 2.82 -15.06
C GLU A 186 -23.07 2.46 -15.24
N LYS A 187 -22.43 3.14 -16.18
CA LYS A 187 -21.01 3.02 -16.51
C LYS A 187 -20.37 4.39 -16.51
N LEU A 188 -19.09 4.47 -16.21
CA LEU A 188 -18.30 5.68 -16.40
C LEU A 188 -17.99 5.83 -17.89
N ALA A 189 -18.24 7.01 -18.44
CA ALA A 189 -17.81 7.34 -19.80
C ALA A 189 -16.29 7.52 -19.80
N LEU A 190 -15.58 6.59 -20.46
CA LEU A 190 -14.12 6.63 -20.60
C LEU A 190 -13.77 6.87 -22.05
N HIS A 191 -12.86 7.81 -22.30
CA HIS A 191 -12.22 7.96 -23.59
C HIS A 191 -11.10 6.91 -23.75
N PRO A 192 -10.75 6.49 -24.97
CA PRO A 192 -9.68 5.50 -25.18
C PRO A 192 -8.35 5.90 -24.56
N GLU A 193 -8.02 7.17 -24.53
CA GLU A 193 -6.82 7.74 -23.91
C GLU A 193 -6.79 7.64 -22.38
N ASP A 194 -7.98 7.53 -21.76
CA ASP A 194 -8.12 7.43 -20.30
C ASP A 194 -8.01 5.99 -19.79
N PHE A 195 -8.00 4.97 -20.67
CA PHE A 195 -8.07 3.56 -20.24
C PHE A 195 -6.92 3.13 -19.33
N GLU A 196 -5.70 3.55 -19.63
CA GLU A 196 -4.52 3.21 -18.82
C GLU A 196 -4.63 3.84 -17.43
N GLU A 197 -4.97 5.12 -17.37
CA GLU A 197 -5.16 5.85 -16.12
C GLU A 197 -6.35 5.31 -15.32
N ALA A 198 -7.46 4.96 -15.98
CA ALA A 198 -8.62 4.34 -15.34
C ALA A 198 -8.31 2.97 -14.73
N ARG A 199 -7.45 2.16 -15.38
CA ARG A 199 -6.94 0.90 -14.82
C ARG A 199 -6.06 1.15 -13.59
N GLY A 200 -5.17 2.15 -13.67
CA GLY A 200 -4.36 2.57 -12.53
C GLY A 200 -5.22 3.01 -11.33
N LEU A 201 -6.30 3.77 -11.58
CA LEU A 201 -7.24 4.20 -10.56
C LEU A 201 -8.02 3.01 -9.96
N LEU A 202 -8.49 2.09 -10.80
CA LEU A 202 -9.14 0.86 -10.35
C LEU A 202 -8.22 0.07 -9.42
N PHE A 203 -6.96 -0.09 -9.80
CA PHE A 203 -5.97 -0.80 -9.01
C PHE A 203 -5.65 -0.09 -7.67
N ALA A 204 -5.53 1.23 -7.67
CA ALA A 204 -5.36 2.01 -6.44
C ALA A 204 -6.54 1.82 -5.47
N LEU A 205 -7.77 1.78 -5.99
CA LEU A 205 -8.97 1.48 -5.20
C LEU A 205 -8.98 0.02 -4.69
N GLU A 206 -8.47 -0.92 -5.48
CA GLU A 206 -8.31 -2.31 -5.05
C GLU A 206 -7.34 -2.46 -3.87
N CYS A 207 -6.29 -1.70 -3.86
CA CYS A 207 -5.33 -1.66 -2.76
C CYS A 207 -5.89 -0.94 -1.51
N ARG A 208 -6.72 0.09 -1.71
CA ARG A 208 -7.35 0.84 -0.60
C ARG A 208 -8.40 0.01 0.15
N PHE A 209 -9.20 -0.79 -0.57
CA PHE A 209 -10.31 -1.55 0.01
C PHE A 209 -10.07 -3.05 -0.07
N SER A 210 -10.26 -3.74 1.05
CA SER A 210 -10.14 -5.20 1.09
C SER A 210 -11.19 -5.89 0.19
N ALA A 211 -10.85 -7.07 -0.33
CA ALA A 211 -11.77 -7.87 -1.14
C ALA A 211 -13.09 -8.18 -0.40
N LYS A 212 -13.03 -8.30 0.94
CA LYS A 212 -14.22 -8.52 1.78
C LYS A 212 -15.14 -7.29 1.79
N GLU A 213 -14.59 -6.09 1.89
CA GLU A 213 -15.37 -4.84 1.86
C GLU A 213 -16.03 -4.65 0.51
N ARG A 214 -15.28 -4.82 -0.58
CA ARG A 214 -15.79 -4.70 -1.95
C ARG A 214 -16.92 -5.69 -2.22
N LYS A 215 -16.75 -6.98 -1.86
CA LYS A 215 -17.78 -8.01 -2.01
C LYS A 215 -19.00 -7.75 -1.12
N LYS A 216 -18.80 -7.24 0.10
CA LYS A 216 -19.89 -6.90 1.01
C LYS A 216 -20.75 -5.78 0.43
N PHE A 217 -20.11 -4.69 -0.02
CA PHE A 217 -20.79 -3.56 -0.61
C PHE A 217 -21.59 -3.95 -1.86
N LEU A 218 -20.99 -4.77 -2.74
CA LEU A 218 -21.69 -5.31 -3.91
C LEU A 218 -22.99 -6.06 -3.54
N LYS A 219 -22.90 -6.95 -2.54
CA LYS A 219 -24.08 -7.69 -2.05
C LYS A 219 -25.15 -6.76 -1.44
N GLU A 220 -24.75 -5.66 -0.82
CA GLU A 220 -25.68 -4.66 -0.30
C GLU A 220 -26.40 -3.94 -1.44
N LEU A 221 -25.68 -3.55 -2.50
CA LEU A 221 -26.27 -2.96 -3.72
C LEU A 221 -27.24 -3.93 -4.41
N GLU A 222 -26.89 -5.19 -4.61
CA GLU A 222 -27.73 -6.21 -5.24
C GLU A 222 -29.02 -6.45 -4.44
N ARG A 223 -28.92 -6.50 -3.11
CA ARG A 223 -30.07 -6.73 -2.23
C ARG A 223 -30.94 -5.50 -2.02
N GLY A 224 -30.43 -4.31 -2.32
CA GLY A 224 -31.12 -3.05 -2.06
C GLY A 224 -31.30 -2.75 -0.56
N LYS A 225 -30.52 -3.38 0.33
CA LYS A 225 -30.62 -3.20 1.79
C LYS A 225 -29.25 -3.01 2.41
N VAL A 226 -29.13 -1.99 3.25
CA VAL A 226 -27.95 -1.80 4.09
C VAL A 226 -27.94 -2.87 5.19
N VAL A 227 -26.96 -3.75 5.18
CA VAL A 227 -26.82 -4.84 6.16
C VAL A 227 -26.32 -4.33 7.52
N THR A 228 -25.73 -3.15 7.56
CA THR A 228 -25.20 -2.55 8.78
C THR A 228 -26.02 -1.35 9.23
N LYS A 229 -26.53 -1.39 10.47
CA LYS A 229 -27.21 -0.27 11.15
C LYS A 229 -26.32 0.98 11.39
N ARG A 230 -25.02 0.93 11.08
CA ARG A 230 -24.12 2.09 11.12
C ARG A 230 -24.30 2.90 9.84
N ARG A 231 -24.66 4.17 9.98
CA ARG A 231 -24.45 5.18 8.92
C ARG A 231 -22.98 5.05 8.48
N GLY A 232 -22.74 4.37 7.38
CA GLY A 232 -21.41 4.25 6.80
C GLY A 232 -20.96 5.65 6.39
N ASP A 233 -19.66 5.87 6.41
CA ASP A 233 -19.03 7.05 5.85
C ASP A 233 -19.49 7.20 4.38
N PRO A 234 -20.20 8.31 4.01
CA PRO A 234 -20.70 8.53 2.66
C PRO A 234 -19.57 8.51 1.63
N ARG A 235 -18.43 9.08 2.00
CA ARG A 235 -17.23 9.12 1.15
C ARG A 235 -16.72 7.73 0.83
N LYS A 236 -16.64 6.86 1.84
CA LYS A 236 -16.27 5.45 1.65
C LYS A 236 -17.24 4.72 0.72
N ALA A 237 -18.54 4.97 0.86
CA ALA A 237 -19.55 4.37 -0.01
C ALA A 237 -19.41 4.86 -1.46
N ALA A 238 -19.12 6.15 -1.66
CA ALA A 238 -18.86 6.75 -2.96
C ALA A 238 -17.65 6.10 -3.65
N PHE A 239 -16.53 5.92 -2.96
CA PHE A 239 -15.36 5.23 -3.52
C PHE A 239 -15.61 3.76 -3.85
N LEU A 240 -16.35 3.03 -3.01
CA LEU A 240 -16.72 1.65 -3.29
C LEU A 240 -17.65 1.56 -4.50
N PHE A 241 -18.57 2.52 -4.67
CA PHE A 241 -19.42 2.59 -5.84
C PHE A 241 -18.60 2.93 -7.10
N LEU A 242 -17.70 3.92 -7.04
CA LEU A 242 -16.76 4.26 -8.10
C LEU A 242 -15.95 3.04 -8.54
N TYR A 243 -15.44 2.24 -7.59
CA TYR A 243 -14.76 0.99 -7.91
C TYR A 243 -15.61 0.06 -8.80
N HIS A 244 -16.89 -0.10 -8.48
CA HIS A 244 -17.79 -0.96 -9.26
C HIS A 244 -18.12 -0.37 -10.63
N LEU A 245 -18.24 0.96 -10.73
CA LEU A 245 -18.43 1.64 -12.01
C LEU A 245 -17.22 1.46 -12.93
N LEU A 246 -16.01 1.73 -12.42
CA LEU A 246 -14.75 1.55 -13.17
C LEU A 246 -14.59 0.11 -13.64
N ARG A 247 -14.78 -0.86 -12.75
CA ARG A 247 -14.69 -2.27 -13.09
C ARG A 247 -15.64 -2.68 -14.20
N ARG A 248 -16.89 -2.15 -14.18
CA ARG A 248 -17.90 -2.42 -15.21
C ARG A 248 -17.61 -1.69 -16.52
N SER A 249 -16.93 -0.54 -16.47
CA SER A 249 -16.59 0.24 -17.66
C SER A 249 -15.37 -0.30 -18.39
N LEU A 250 -14.48 -1.00 -17.66
CA LEU A 250 -13.25 -1.59 -18.17
C LEU A 250 -13.39 -3.07 -18.56
N SER A 251 -14.53 -3.70 -18.24
CA SER A 251 -14.92 -5.06 -18.65
C SER A 251 -15.65 -5.05 -19.98
#